data_8567bde4b4409cf4ff6a517ce56ba272
#
_entry.id   8567bde4b4409cf4ff6a517ce56ba272
#
_cell.length_a   1.000
_cell.length_b   1.000
_cell.length_c   1.000
_cell.angle_alpha   90.00
_cell.angle_beta   90.00
_cell.angle_gamma   90.00
#
_symmetry.space_group_name_H-M   'P 1'
#
loop_
_entity.id
_entity.type
_entity.pdbx_description
1 polymer ?
#
loop_
_entity_poly.entity_id
_entity_poly.type
_entity_poly.pdbx_seq_one_letter_code
_entity_poly.pdbx_strand_id
1 'polypeptide(L)'
;QITSKALVFGGDTVTATDIAVRLGMAQVGDPAKVADLDLDLAQKALQAIQNLVEDCIDTMKVSNADVDAVLVGGGSIILPKTMAGTSSVSKPDHFGCANAIGSAISKVSGNYEKLVDYDEIPRETALEQAKKEAIALSVAAGAIPDTVEIIEVEDVPLAYYAGNTSRVKIKAAGDLA
;
A
#
# COMPACT_ATOMS: atom_id res chain seq x y z
N GLN A 1 16.64 -11.13 0.85
CA GLN A 1 15.74 -12.31 0.87
C GLN A 1 15.72 -12.88 2.29
N ILE A 2 14.67 -12.57 3.05
CA ILE A 2 14.55 -12.93 4.48
C ILE A 2 14.50 -14.45 4.67
N THR A 3 13.89 -15.18 3.73
CA THR A 3 13.73 -16.64 3.79
C THR A 3 15.06 -17.40 3.88
N SER A 4 16.10 -16.95 3.19
CA SER A 4 17.41 -17.61 3.22
C SER A 4 18.22 -17.30 4.48
N LYS A 5 17.81 -16.32 5.30
CA LYS A 5 18.50 -15.89 6.50
C LYS A 5 17.92 -16.51 7.77
N ALA A 6 16.63 -16.79 7.79
CA ALA A 6 15.94 -17.31 8.97
C ALA A 6 16.43 -18.70 9.36
N LEU A 7 16.58 -18.93 10.66
CA LEU A 7 17.02 -20.22 11.23
C LEU A 7 16.10 -21.37 10.82
N VAL A 8 14.78 -21.17 10.85
CA VAL A 8 13.77 -22.18 10.50
C VAL A 8 13.91 -22.69 9.06
N PHE A 9 14.56 -21.93 8.17
CA PHE A 9 14.85 -22.32 6.78
C PHE A 9 16.32 -22.69 6.57
N GLY A 10 17.14 -22.79 7.64
CA GLY A 10 18.55 -23.17 7.56
C GLY A 10 19.52 -22.01 7.41
N GLY A 11 19.06 -20.77 7.65
CA GLY A 11 19.91 -19.59 7.75
C GLY A 11 20.68 -19.54 9.09
N ASP A 12 21.31 -18.41 9.30
CA ASP A 12 22.22 -18.13 10.43
C ASP A 12 21.78 -16.95 11.31
N THR A 13 20.64 -16.36 11.00
CA THR A 13 20.19 -15.11 11.63
C THR A 13 18.81 -15.31 12.25
N VAL A 14 18.63 -14.90 13.50
CA VAL A 14 17.31 -14.87 14.14
C VAL A 14 16.45 -13.79 13.48
N THR A 15 15.29 -14.17 13.00
CA THR A 15 14.33 -13.30 12.33
C THR A 15 12.98 -13.29 13.04
N ALA A 16 12.10 -12.35 12.67
CA ALA A 16 10.72 -12.32 13.16
C ALA A 16 9.95 -13.63 12.88
N THR A 17 10.27 -14.32 11.78
CA THR A 17 9.70 -15.64 11.45
C THR A 17 10.12 -16.70 12.48
N ASP A 18 11.38 -16.70 12.90
CA ASP A 18 11.89 -17.62 13.91
C ASP A 18 11.23 -17.40 15.26
N ILE A 19 11.01 -16.13 15.63
CA ILE A 19 10.28 -15.74 16.84
C ILE A 19 8.83 -16.24 16.78
N ALA A 20 8.15 -16.03 15.65
CA ALA A 20 6.78 -16.50 15.45
C ALA A 20 6.66 -18.04 15.56
N VAL A 21 7.59 -18.79 14.98
CA VAL A 21 7.62 -20.25 15.08
C VAL A 21 7.96 -20.69 16.51
N ARG A 22 8.95 -20.08 17.15
CA ARG A 22 9.34 -20.40 18.54
C ARG A 22 8.21 -20.20 19.54
N LEU A 23 7.37 -19.18 19.31
CA LEU A 23 6.20 -18.86 20.15
C LEU A 23 4.91 -19.58 19.72
N GLY A 24 4.98 -20.47 18.71
CA GLY A 24 3.84 -21.24 18.23
C GLY A 24 2.81 -20.43 17.43
N MET A 25 3.14 -19.21 17.00
CA MET A 25 2.26 -18.33 16.23
C MET A 25 2.22 -18.68 14.74
N ALA A 26 3.23 -19.40 14.23
CA ALA A 26 3.34 -19.83 12.86
C ALA A 26 3.87 -21.26 12.75
N GLN A 27 3.44 -21.97 11.70
CA GLN A 27 3.91 -23.32 11.35
C GLN A 27 4.59 -23.27 9.98
N VAL A 28 5.83 -22.76 9.94
CA VAL A 28 6.63 -22.63 8.72
C VAL A 28 8.07 -23.06 8.99
N GLY A 29 8.73 -23.63 7.98
CA GLY A 29 10.09 -24.13 8.11
C GLY A 29 10.21 -25.31 9.08
N ASP A 30 11.40 -25.47 9.66
CA ASP A 30 11.71 -26.53 10.63
C ASP A 30 11.74 -25.97 12.05
N PRO A 31 10.73 -26.26 12.91
CA PRO A 31 10.67 -25.73 14.27
C PRO A 31 11.79 -26.27 15.18
N ALA A 32 12.41 -27.41 14.85
CA ALA A 32 13.53 -27.95 15.62
C ALA A 32 14.74 -26.99 15.65
N LYS A 33 14.91 -26.19 14.60
CA LYS A 33 16.02 -25.24 14.47
C LYS A 33 15.91 -24.01 15.38
N VAL A 34 14.75 -23.80 15.97
CA VAL A 34 14.49 -22.68 16.92
C VAL A 34 14.10 -23.18 18.30
N ALA A 35 14.17 -24.50 18.54
CA ALA A 35 13.80 -25.09 19.81
C ALA A 35 14.65 -24.55 20.99
N ASP A 36 15.92 -24.26 20.75
CA ASP A 36 16.86 -23.73 21.74
C ASP A 36 16.84 -22.19 21.85
N LEU A 37 16.05 -21.51 21.03
CA LEU A 37 15.92 -20.05 21.14
C LEU A 37 15.24 -19.69 22.47
N ASP A 38 15.88 -18.80 23.23
CA ASP A 38 15.39 -18.35 24.53
C ASP A 38 13.96 -17.77 24.42
N LEU A 39 13.06 -18.31 25.23
CA LEU A 39 11.64 -17.90 25.22
C LEU A 39 11.44 -16.48 25.72
N ASP A 40 12.20 -16.04 26.74
CA ASP A 40 12.12 -14.68 27.26
C ASP A 40 12.61 -13.67 26.22
N LEU A 41 13.71 -14.00 25.53
CA LEU A 41 14.18 -13.20 24.39
C LEU A 41 13.14 -13.14 23.26
N ALA A 42 12.53 -14.26 22.91
CA ALA A 42 11.50 -14.30 21.87
C ALA A 42 10.27 -13.46 22.22
N GLN A 43 9.83 -13.52 23.48
CA GLN A 43 8.69 -12.71 23.96
C GLN A 43 9.03 -11.21 23.98
N LYS A 44 10.21 -10.82 24.45
CA LYS A 44 10.67 -9.42 24.43
C LYS A 44 10.77 -8.87 23.00
N ALA A 45 11.29 -9.68 22.07
CA ALA A 45 11.37 -9.29 20.67
C ALA A 45 9.97 -9.15 20.04
N LEU A 46 9.04 -10.06 20.34
CA LEU A 46 7.63 -9.94 19.91
C LEU A 46 7.03 -8.63 20.43
N GLN A 47 7.17 -8.34 21.72
CA GLN A 47 6.65 -7.12 22.32
C GLN A 47 7.25 -5.86 21.69
N ALA A 48 8.55 -5.86 21.41
CA ALA A 48 9.20 -4.74 20.72
C ALA A 48 8.64 -4.52 19.31
N ILE A 49 8.37 -5.60 18.56
CA ILE A 49 7.75 -5.51 17.23
C ILE A 49 6.32 -4.95 17.33
N GLN A 50 5.54 -5.42 18.30
CA GLN A 50 4.17 -4.94 18.52
C GLN A 50 4.15 -3.45 18.87
N ASN A 51 5.00 -3.02 19.78
CA ASN A 51 5.12 -1.60 20.16
C ASN A 51 5.47 -0.72 18.95
N LEU A 52 6.42 -1.16 18.10
CA LEU A 52 6.75 -0.43 16.87
C LEU A 52 5.56 -0.28 15.92
N VAL A 53 4.72 -1.30 15.81
CA VAL A 53 3.51 -1.24 14.96
C VAL A 53 2.47 -0.30 15.58
N GLU A 54 2.27 -0.35 16.90
CA GLU A 54 1.36 0.55 17.61
C GLU A 54 1.80 2.02 17.49
N ASP A 55 3.10 2.29 17.63
CA ASP A 55 3.67 3.63 17.39
C ASP A 55 3.45 4.11 15.95
N CYS A 56 3.59 3.21 14.96
CA CYS A 56 3.29 3.52 13.58
C CYS A 56 1.80 3.85 13.36
N ILE A 57 0.89 3.07 13.96
CA ILE A 57 -0.56 3.33 13.90
C ILE A 57 -0.85 4.72 14.46
N ASP A 58 -0.30 5.04 15.63
CA ASP A 58 -0.53 6.35 16.27
C ASP A 58 0.00 7.51 15.43
N THR A 59 1.18 7.34 14.83
CA THR A 59 1.79 8.36 13.94
C THR A 59 0.97 8.60 12.67
N MET A 60 0.31 7.56 12.14
CA MET A 60 -0.46 7.66 10.89
C MET A 60 -1.90 8.14 11.10
N LYS A 61 -2.41 8.10 12.31
CA LYS A 61 -3.75 8.59 12.61
C LYS A 61 -3.84 10.11 12.40
N VAL A 62 -4.94 10.55 11.82
CA VAL A 62 -5.24 11.98 11.62
C VAL A 62 -6.03 12.59 12.79
N SER A 63 -6.42 11.77 13.77
CA SER A 63 -7.15 12.17 14.98
C SER A 63 -6.81 11.22 16.14
N ASN A 64 -7.21 11.58 17.36
CA ASN A 64 -7.03 10.73 18.54
C ASN A 64 -8.03 9.56 18.62
N ALA A 65 -8.95 9.43 17.68
CA ALA A 65 -9.90 8.32 17.64
C ALA A 65 -9.19 7.01 17.26
N ASP A 66 -9.69 5.89 17.79
CA ASP A 66 -9.26 4.57 17.37
C ASP A 66 -9.71 4.28 15.93
N VAL A 67 -8.89 3.52 15.21
CA VAL A 67 -9.12 3.19 13.79
C VAL A 67 -9.29 1.69 13.60
N ASP A 68 -10.02 1.29 12.56
CA ASP A 68 -10.09 -0.11 12.15
C ASP A 68 -8.81 -0.49 11.40
N ALA A 69 -8.21 -1.61 11.81
CA ALA A 69 -7.00 -2.15 11.18
C ALA A 69 -7.30 -3.45 10.42
N VAL A 70 -6.71 -3.58 9.24
CA VAL A 70 -6.77 -4.79 8.42
C VAL A 70 -5.37 -5.36 8.27
N LEU A 71 -5.14 -6.57 8.77
CA LEU A 71 -3.85 -7.24 8.70
C LEU A 71 -3.72 -8.01 7.39
N VAL A 72 -2.76 -7.63 6.56
CA VAL A 72 -2.45 -8.27 5.29
C VAL A 72 -0.96 -8.56 5.15
N GLY A 73 -0.63 -9.50 4.27
CA GLY A 73 0.76 -9.92 4.02
C GLY A 73 1.30 -10.90 5.05
N GLY A 74 2.45 -11.51 4.75
CA GLY A 74 3.07 -12.55 5.57
C GLY A 74 3.45 -12.11 6.98
N GLY A 75 3.81 -10.85 7.18
CA GLY A 75 4.17 -10.30 8.49
C GLY A 75 3.03 -10.26 9.50
N SER A 76 1.78 -10.35 9.04
CA SER A 76 0.60 -10.35 9.92
C SER A 76 0.51 -11.54 10.88
N ILE A 77 1.34 -12.57 10.70
CA ILE A 77 1.39 -13.74 11.59
C ILE A 77 1.91 -13.40 12.99
N ILE A 78 2.71 -12.35 13.12
CA ILE A 78 3.33 -11.94 14.38
C ILE A 78 2.53 -10.88 15.15
N LEU A 79 1.45 -10.36 14.55
CA LEU A 79 0.64 -9.31 15.14
C LEU A 79 -0.58 -9.87 15.89
N PRO A 80 -0.94 -9.29 17.05
CA PRO A 80 -2.08 -9.73 17.84
C PRO A 80 -3.41 -9.30 17.20
N LYS A 81 -4.51 -9.84 17.73
CA LYS A 81 -5.88 -9.45 17.33
C LYS A 81 -6.36 -8.14 17.96
N THR A 82 -5.57 -7.57 18.85
CA THR A 82 -5.87 -6.28 19.51
C THR A 82 -4.57 -5.50 19.63
N MET A 83 -4.60 -4.23 19.22
CA MET A 83 -3.45 -3.32 19.26
C MET A 83 -3.90 -1.96 19.78
N ALA A 84 -3.04 -1.25 20.48
CA ALA A 84 -3.33 0.10 20.95
C ALA A 84 -3.63 1.03 19.76
N GLY A 85 -4.60 1.92 19.93
CA GLY A 85 -5.05 2.84 18.91
C GLY A 85 -5.95 2.23 17.82
N THR A 86 -6.40 0.97 18.00
CA THR A 86 -7.35 0.32 17.10
C THR A 86 -8.67 -0.02 17.78
N SER A 87 -9.79 0.28 17.09
CA SER A 87 -11.15 -0.12 17.47
C SER A 87 -11.42 -1.59 17.12
N SER A 88 -10.89 -2.05 16.01
CA SER A 88 -10.94 -3.45 15.58
C SER A 88 -9.69 -3.84 14.79
N VAL A 89 -9.33 -5.12 14.86
CA VAL A 89 -8.27 -5.72 14.05
C VAL A 89 -8.85 -6.92 13.31
N SER A 90 -8.92 -6.83 12.00
CA SER A 90 -9.41 -7.90 11.14
C SER A 90 -8.29 -8.51 10.31
N LYS A 91 -8.41 -9.82 10.05
CA LYS A 91 -7.48 -10.57 9.20
C LYS A 91 -8.32 -11.33 8.18
N PRO A 92 -8.48 -10.78 6.96
CA PRO A 92 -9.34 -11.38 5.95
C PRO A 92 -8.77 -12.69 5.42
N ASP A 93 -9.64 -13.50 4.81
CA ASP A 93 -9.19 -14.65 4.04
C ASP A 93 -8.22 -14.21 2.95
N HIS A 94 -7.23 -15.06 2.65
CA HIS A 94 -6.18 -14.76 1.68
C HIS A 94 -5.26 -13.58 2.03
N PHE A 95 -5.22 -13.14 3.30
CA PHE A 95 -4.36 -12.06 3.78
C PHE A 95 -2.89 -12.19 3.32
N GLY A 96 -2.38 -13.42 3.20
CA GLY A 96 -0.99 -13.69 2.80
C GLY A 96 -0.68 -13.37 1.33
N CYS A 97 -1.68 -13.35 0.46
CA CYS A 97 -1.54 -13.04 -0.96
C CYS A 97 -2.27 -11.73 -1.39
N ALA A 98 -2.61 -10.87 -0.44
CA ALA A 98 -3.32 -9.62 -0.70
C ALA A 98 -2.65 -8.75 -1.78
N ASN A 99 -1.29 -8.67 -1.78
CA ASN A 99 -0.56 -7.94 -2.81
C ASN A 99 -0.74 -8.55 -4.21
N ALA A 100 -0.73 -9.88 -4.33
CA ALA A 100 -0.94 -10.56 -5.60
C ALA A 100 -2.37 -10.35 -6.10
N ILE A 101 -3.36 -10.43 -5.20
CA ILE A 101 -4.76 -10.13 -5.53
C ILE A 101 -4.90 -8.67 -5.98
N GLY A 102 -4.33 -7.72 -5.21
CA GLY A 102 -4.34 -6.31 -5.56
C GLY A 102 -3.71 -6.04 -6.93
N SER A 103 -2.59 -6.70 -7.25
CA SER A 103 -1.95 -6.59 -8.56
C SER A 103 -2.81 -7.18 -9.69
N ALA A 104 -3.49 -8.30 -9.41
CA ALA A 104 -4.34 -8.96 -10.42
C ALA A 104 -5.60 -8.16 -10.77
N ILE A 105 -6.13 -7.37 -9.82
CA ILE A 105 -7.32 -6.52 -10.03
C ILE A 105 -6.96 -5.04 -10.25
N SER A 106 -5.66 -4.71 -10.30
CA SER A 106 -5.23 -3.32 -10.50
C SER A 106 -5.52 -2.87 -11.92
N LYS A 107 -5.97 -1.62 -12.04
CA LYS A 107 -6.14 -0.95 -13.34
C LYS A 107 -4.84 -0.31 -13.79
N VAL A 108 -4.65 -0.24 -15.08
CA VAL A 108 -3.57 0.53 -15.70
C VAL A 108 -4.00 1.99 -15.81
N SER A 109 -3.15 2.92 -15.37
CA SER A 109 -3.49 4.33 -15.36
C SER A 109 -2.52 5.18 -16.19
N GLY A 110 -3.09 6.20 -16.84
CA GLY A 110 -2.38 7.30 -17.46
C GLY A 110 -2.61 8.59 -16.67
N ASN A 111 -1.54 9.32 -16.40
CA ASN A 111 -1.61 10.62 -15.75
C ASN A 111 -1.14 11.69 -16.73
N TYR A 112 -1.93 12.75 -16.90
CA TYR A 112 -1.58 13.92 -17.68
C TYR A 112 -1.61 15.16 -16.78
N GLU A 113 -0.54 15.93 -16.79
CA GLU A 113 -0.45 17.18 -16.03
C GLU A 113 0.14 18.27 -16.91
N LYS A 114 -0.50 19.44 -16.90
CA LYS A 114 -0.06 20.61 -17.68
C LYS A 114 -0.50 21.91 -16.99
N LEU A 115 0.33 22.95 -17.16
CA LEU A 115 -0.08 24.31 -16.89
C LEU A 115 -0.79 24.87 -18.12
N VAL A 116 -1.97 25.44 -17.91
CA VAL A 116 -2.83 25.99 -18.96
C VAL A 116 -3.19 27.42 -18.61
N ASP A 117 -3.02 28.31 -19.56
CA ASP A 117 -3.53 29.69 -19.45
C ASP A 117 -4.90 29.76 -20.13
N TYR A 118 -5.93 30.03 -19.34
CA TYR A 118 -7.31 30.12 -19.81
C TYR A 118 -7.64 31.44 -20.53
N ASP A 119 -6.71 32.40 -20.53
CA ASP A 119 -6.81 33.56 -21.39
C ASP A 119 -6.45 33.22 -22.85
N GLU A 120 -5.64 32.17 -23.08
CA GLU A 120 -5.26 31.70 -24.40
C GLU A 120 -6.19 30.58 -24.94
N ILE A 121 -6.62 29.67 -24.06
CA ILE A 121 -7.44 28.50 -24.44
C ILE A 121 -8.65 28.39 -23.50
N PRO A 122 -9.89 28.32 -24.03
CA PRO A 122 -11.07 28.13 -23.22
C PRO A 122 -10.93 26.88 -22.30
N ARG A 123 -11.29 27.04 -21.04
CA ARG A 123 -11.18 26.01 -19.99
C ARG A 123 -11.74 24.65 -20.41
N GLU A 124 -12.94 24.65 -21.01
CA GLU A 124 -13.57 23.39 -21.47
C GLU A 124 -12.74 22.69 -22.54
N THR A 125 -12.20 23.44 -23.50
CA THR A 125 -11.33 22.89 -24.54
C THR A 125 -10.06 22.31 -23.97
N ALA A 126 -9.43 22.99 -23.03
CA ALA A 126 -8.22 22.53 -22.36
C ALA A 126 -8.46 21.24 -21.55
N LEU A 127 -9.57 21.19 -20.81
CA LEU A 127 -9.93 20.00 -20.03
C LEU A 127 -10.24 18.80 -20.93
N GLU A 128 -10.97 18.99 -22.04
CA GLU A 128 -11.26 17.91 -22.98
C GLU A 128 -9.99 17.39 -23.68
N GLN A 129 -9.04 18.26 -24.00
CA GLN A 129 -7.75 17.85 -24.52
C GLN A 129 -6.96 17.05 -23.47
N ALA A 130 -6.91 17.53 -22.24
CA ALA A 130 -6.23 16.86 -21.14
C ALA A 130 -6.80 15.47 -20.84
N LYS A 131 -8.13 15.31 -20.90
CA LYS A 131 -8.80 14.01 -20.75
C LYS A 131 -8.40 13.04 -21.88
N LYS A 132 -8.39 13.50 -23.12
CA LYS A 132 -7.96 12.67 -24.27
C LYS A 132 -6.52 12.21 -24.12
N GLU A 133 -5.63 13.09 -23.68
CA GLU A 133 -4.22 12.74 -23.45
C GLU A 133 -4.07 11.72 -22.30
N ALA A 134 -4.80 11.89 -21.19
CA ALA A 134 -4.77 10.94 -20.08
C ALA A 134 -5.28 9.55 -20.49
N ILE A 135 -6.34 9.49 -21.32
CA ILE A 135 -6.86 8.23 -21.90
C ILE A 135 -5.81 7.60 -22.81
N ALA A 136 -5.20 8.39 -23.71
CA ALA A 136 -4.16 7.89 -24.61
C ALA A 136 -2.95 7.33 -23.86
N LEU A 137 -2.51 8.00 -22.78
CA LEU A 137 -1.44 7.53 -21.91
C LEU A 137 -1.80 6.22 -21.20
N SER A 138 -3.05 6.06 -20.74
CA SER A 138 -3.54 4.82 -20.13
C SER A 138 -3.51 3.65 -21.12
N VAL A 139 -3.99 3.86 -22.35
CA VAL A 139 -3.97 2.86 -23.43
C VAL A 139 -2.52 2.51 -23.83
N ALA A 140 -1.65 3.51 -23.95
CA ALA A 140 -0.24 3.29 -24.26
C ALA A 140 0.48 2.49 -23.14
N ALA A 141 0.02 2.59 -21.91
CA ALA A 141 0.52 1.82 -20.78
C ALA A 141 -0.04 0.39 -20.71
N GLY A 142 -0.98 0.02 -21.61
CA GLY A 142 -1.53 -1.34 -21.73
C GLY A 142 -2.97 -1.49 -21.24
N ALA A 143 -3.72 -0.40 -21.06
CA ALA A 143 -5.14 -0.49 -20.75
C ALA A 143 -5.97 -0.87 -21.99
N ILE A 144 -7.01 -1.68 -21.79
CA ILE A 144 -8.02 -1.97 -22.81
C ILE A 144 -8.81 -0.69 -23.11
N PRO A 145 -8.82 -0.16 -24.36
CA PRO A 145 -9.37 1.17 -24.66
C PRO A 145 -10.81 1.39 -24.19
N ASP A 146 -11.69 0.40 -24.40
CA ASP A 146 -13.11 0.50 -24.06
C ASP A 146 -13.41 0.48 -22.56
N THR A 147 -12.41 0.17 -21.72
CA THR A 147 -12.53 0.14 -20.26
C THR A 147 -11.97 1.38 -19.57
N VAL A 148 -11.36 2.30 -20.36
CA VAL A 148 -10.69 3.46 -19.78
C VAL A 148 -11.69 4.53 -19.38
N GLU A 149 -11.66 4.91 -18.11
CA GLU A 149 -12.48 5.94 -17.51
C GLU A 149 -11.62 7.05 -16.90
N ILE A 150 -12.14 8.27 -16.88
CA ILE A 150 -11.52 9.37 -16.12
C ILE A 150 -11.87 9.19 -14.64
N ILE A 151 -10.85 9.02 -13.81
CA ILE A 151 -11.02 8.77 -12.36
C ILE A 151 -10.69 9.97 -11.51
N GLU A 152 -9.94 10.95 -12.05
CA GLU A 152 -9.56 12.16 -11.31
C GLU A 152 -9.42 13.33 -12.26
N VAL A 153 -9.96 14.49 -11.87
CA VAL A 153 -9.82 15.78 -12.54
C VAL A 153 -9.46 16.82 -11.50
N GLU A 154 -8.23 17.27 -11.48
CA GLU A 154 -7.79 18.40 -10.69
C GLU A 154 -7.57 19.61 -11.60
N ASP A 155 -8.13 20.75 -11.23
CA ASP A 155 -7.96 22.03 -11.89
C ASP A 155 -7.72 23.10 -10.81
N VAL A 156 -6.44 23.41 -10.61
CA VAL A 156 -6.00 24.26 -9.49
C VAL A 156 -5.44 25.58 -10.01
N PRO A 157 -6.14 26.70 -9.79
CA PRO A 157 -5.63 28.02 -10.16
C PRO A 157 -4.31 28.35 -9.45
N LEU A 158 -3.37 28.93 -10.18
CA LEU A 158 -2.06 29.30 -9.65
C LEU A 158 -1.95 30.82 -9.46
N ALA A 159 -2.21 31.27 -8.25
CA ALA A 159 -2.27 32.71 -7.90
C ALA A 159 -0.94 33.46 -8.12
N TYR A 160 0.17 32.76 -8.29
CA TYR A 160 1.50 33.38 -8.46
C TYR A 160 2.00 33.35 -9.92
N TYR A 161 1.18 32.84 -10.85
CA TYR A 161 1.47 32.87 -12.28
C TYR A 161 0.77 34.06 -12.95
N ALA A 162 1.38 34.56 -14.03
CA ALA A 162 0.78 35.61 -14.85
C ALA A 162 -0.43 35.03 -15.62
N GLY A 163 -1.44 35.87 -15.86
CA GLY A 163 -2.65 35.45 -16.56
C GLY A 163 -3.59 34.58 -15.71
N ASN A 164 -4.53 33.91 -16.36
CA ASN A 164 -5.48 32.99 -15.75
C ASN A 164 -4.97 31.54 -15.83
N THR A 165 -3.76 31.33 -15.23
CA THR A 165 -3.06 30.05 -15.31
C THR A 165 -3.55 29.08 -14.25
N SER A 166 -3.88 27.85 -14.67
CA SER A 166 -4.22 26.72 -13.80
C SER A 166 -3.32 25.53 -14.04
N ARG A 167 -3.09 24.74 -12.98
CA ARG A 167 -2.53 23.41 -13.08
C ARG A 167 -3.64 22.41 -13.30
N VAL A 168 -3.70 21.84 -14.49
CA VAL A 168 -4.65 20.79 -14.84
C VAL A 168 -3.96 19.45 -14.73
N LYS A 169 -4.52 18.56 -13.89
CA LYS A 169 -4.07 17.18 -13.73
C LYS A 169 -5.26 16.24 -13.94
N ILE A 170 -5.12 15.32 -14.86
CA ILE A 170 -6.15 14.32 -15.20
C ILE A 170 -5.55 12.93 -15.03
N LYS A 171 -6.30 12.04 -14.40
CA LYS A 171 -5.97 10.63 -14.31
C LYS A 171 -7.07 9.80 -14.95
N ALA A 172 -6.66 8.93 -15.88
CA ALA A 172 -7.51 7.92 -16.49
C ALA A 172 -7.03 6.53 -16.07
N ALA A 173 -7.93 5.57 -15.95
CA ALA A 173 -7.56 4.18 -15.68
C ALA A 173 -8.52 3.20 -16.38
N GLY A 174 -7.95 2.07 -16.83
CA GLY A 174 -8.69 0.99 -17.48
C GLY A 174 -8.13 -0.38 -17.09
N ASP A 175 -8.81 -1.43 -17.49
CA ASP A 175 -8.39 -2.80 -17.22
C ASP A 175 -7.14 -3.13 -18.04
N LEU A 176 -6.25 -3.98 -17.49
CA LEU A 176 -5.05 -4.43 -18.19
C LEU A 176 -5.43 -5.33 -19.36
N ALA A 177 -4.80 -5.13 -20.54
CA ALA A 177 -5.00 -5.94 -21.74
C ALA A 177 -4.42 -7.36 -21.62
#